data_9667515122338d5edf56c7c158b2df97
#
_entry.id   9667515122338d5edf56c7c158b2df97
#
_cell.length_a   1.000
_cell.length_b   1.000
_cell.length_c   1.000
_cell.angle_alpha   90.00
_cell.angle_beta   90.00
_cell.angle_gamma   90.00
#
_symmetry.space_group_name_H-M   'P 1'
#
loop_
_entity.id
_entity.type
_entity.pdbx_description
1 polymer ?
#
loop_
_entity_poly.entity_id
_entity_poly.type
_entity_poly.pdbx_seq_one_letter_code
_entity_poly.pdbx_strand_id
1 'polypeptide(L)'
;MWGGRFAAGPASIMREINASIPFDKRLWKQDIAGSKAHVAMLARQGIVDQADADAIRGGLDTIAAEYEAHGVPVNLDLEDIHMVTESRLAELIGPAAGRLHTARSRNDQVATDFRLWVRDAIDDVEAGLAGLQRALVARAQDHADAVMPGFTHLQSAQPVTLGHHLMAYYEMVRRDRSRFADARARLNECPLGAAALAGTGFPTDRHMTAAALGFARPTDNSLDSVSDRDFALDYLMAATQAALHLSRLAEEFIIWASQPFGFVKLPDAYSTGSSIMPQKRNPDAAELVRGHAGRIMGCMTALCVTMKGLPLAYSKDMQDDKPPVFEAHDLLALSIAAMTGMVETVTFRTDRMRALAESGFATATDLADWLVREGGIPFREAHHITGRAVAAAEQAGVPLDQLPLDTLKAIDARIDDRVYAVLTVDASVASRRSHGGTAPDQVRARIAQAKEELG
;
A
#
# COMPACT_ATOMS: atom_id res chain seq x y z
N MET A 1 27.27 -29.11 -10.50
CA MET A 1 26.76 -28.47 -11.72
C MET A 1 27.82 -27.75 -12.56
N TRP A 2 28.97 -27.45 -12.05
CA TRP A 2 30.10 -26.82 -12.78
C TRP A 2 31.01 -27.90 -13.34
N GLY A 3 30.53 -28.67 -14.31
CA GLY A 3 31.27 -29.79 -14.92
C GLY A 3 31.75 -29.51 -16.32
N GLY A 4 32.69 -30.31 -16.78
CA GLY A 4 33.09 -30.43 -18.15
C GLY A 4 34.16 -29.44 -18.66
N ARG A 5 34.09 -28.16 -18.37
CA ARG A 5 35.01 -27.13 -18.87
C ARG A 5 35.88 -26.49 -17.79
N PHE A 6 35.50 -26.57 -16.54
CA PHE A 6 36.24 -25.98 -15.42
C PHE A 6 37.15 -27.01 -14.76
N ALA A 7 38.42 -26.65 -14.59
CA ALA A 7 39.45 -27.53 -14.01
C ALA A 7 39.51 -27.47 -12.46
N ALA A 8 38.86 -26.47 -11.84
CA ALA A 8 38.81 -26.28 -10.38
C ALA A 8 37.44 -25.83 -9.92
N GLY A 9 37.07 -26.13 -8.67
CA GLY A 9 35.86 -25.61 -8.02
C GLY A 9 35.96 -24.12 -7.73
N PRO A 10 34.82 -23.45 -7.45
CA PRO A 10 34.80 -22.03 -7.12
C PRO A 10 35.50 -21.74 -5.79
N ALA A 11 36.09 -20.54 -5.67
CA ALA A 11 36.61 -20.06 -4.38
C ALA A 11 35.48 -19.90 -3.35
N SER A 12 35.81 -19.97 -2.06
CA SER A 12 34.81 -19.87 -0.98
C SER A 12 33.99 -18.58 -1.06
N ILE A 13 34.65 -17.45 -1.29
CA ILE A 13 33.99 -16.14 -1.46
C ILE A 13 33.04 -16.11 -2.66
N MET A 14 33.34 -16.88 -3.73
CA MET A 14 32.46 -16.99 -4.89
C MET A 14 31.17 -17.74 -4.55
N ARG A 15 31.21 -18.70 -3.63
CA ARG A 15 30.01 -19.37 -3.13
C ARG A 15 29.13 -18.44 -2.32
N GLU A 16 29.73 -17.62 -1.46
CA GLU A 16 28.99 -16.66 -0.63
C GLU A 16 28.30 -15.58 -1.48
N ILE A 17 29.02 -14.94 -2.40
CA ILE A 17 28.48 -13.86 -3.24
C ILE A 17 27.46 -14.35 -4.25
N ASN A 18 27.57 -15.61 -4.70
CA ASN A 18 26.71 -16.18 -5.73
C ASN A 18 25.43 -16.78 -5.17
N ALA A 19 25.39 -17.12 -3.87
CA ALA A 19 24.24 -17.78 -3.27
C ALA A 19 23.08 -16.82 -3.03
N SER A 20 21.93 -17.11 -3.64
CA SER A 20 20.68 -16.38 -3.47
C SER A 20 19.68 -17.08 -2.54
N ILE A 21 19.94 -18.35 -2.18
CA ILE A 21 19.05 -19.16 -1.33
C ILE A 21 18.67 -18.47 0.01
N PRO A 22 19.49 -17.63 0.66
CA PRO A 22 19.09 -16.96 1.89
C PRO A 22 17.81 -16.13 1.76
N PHE A 23 17.54 -15.56 0.57
CA PHE A 23 16.38 -14.74 0.31
C PHE A 23 15.41 -15.34 -0.71
N ASP A 24 15.88 -15.98 -1.81
CA ASP A 24 15.03 -16.50 -2.87
C ASP A 24 14.25 -17.76 -2.47
N LYS A 25 14.59 -18.40 -1.33
CA LYS A 25 13.75 -19.44 -0.72
C LYS A 25 12.30 -19.04 -0.55
N ARG A 26 11.98 -17.75 -0.55
CA ARG A 26 10.61 -17.23 -0.52
C ARG A 26 9.80 -17.57 -1.78
N LEU A 27 10.48 -17.93 -2.88
CA LEU A 27 9.86 -18.27 -4.17
C LEU A 27 9.44 -19.76 -4.27
N TRP A 28 9.63 -20.57 -3.23
CA TRP A 28 9.47 -22.02 -3.33
C TRP A 28 8.06 -22.46 -3.80
N LYS A 29 7.00 -21.74 -3.42
CA LYS A 29 5.61 -22.04 -3.86
C LYS A 29 5.48 -21.83 -5.35
N GLN A 30 6.02 -20.75 -5.84
CA GLN A 30 5.98 -20.34 -7.24
C GLN A 30 6.84 -21.27 -8.10
N ASP A 31 8.04 -21.63 -7.63
CA ASP A 31 8.95 -22.55 -8.31
C ASP A 31 8.31 -23.95 -8.49
N ILE A 32 7.70 -24.49 -7.43
CA ILE A 32 6.97 -25.77 -7.49
C ILE A 32 5.78 -25.65 -8.44
N ALA A 33 5.00 -24.58 -8.39
CA ALA A 33 3.85 -24.39 -9.30
C ALA A 33 4.30 -24.29 -10.76
N GLY A 34 5.34 -23.47 -11.03
CA GLY A 34 5.96 -23.35 -12.36
C GLY A 34 6.48 -24.68 -12.89
N SER A 35 7.20 -25.42 -12.07
CA SER A 35 7.75 -26.74 -12.39
C SER A 35 6.66 -27.78 -12.71
N LYS A 36 5.55 -27.79 -11.94
CA LYS A 36 4.41 -28.68 -12.22
C LYS A 36 3.70 -28.33 -13.53
N ALA A 37 3.49 -27.04 -13.80
CA ALA A 37 2.90 -26.60 -15.05
C ALA A 37 3.78 -26.95 -16.25
N HIS A 38 5.11 -26.78 -16.10
CA HIS A 38 6.09 -27.08 -17.13
C HIS A 38 6.11 -28.59 -17.46
N VAL A 39 6.26 -29.46 -16.48
CA VAL A 39 6.33 -30.91 -16.72
C VAL A 39 5.02 -31.46 -17.28
N ALA A 40 3.87 -30.94 -16.87
CA ALA A 40 2.57 -31.31 -17.44
C ALA A 40 2.50 -30.96 -18.94
N MET A 41 2.99 -29.80 -19.32
CA MET A 41 3.10 -29.39 -20.72
C MET A 41 4.08 -30.29 -21.49
N LEU A 42 5.26 -30.59 -20.96
CA LEU A 42 6.24 -31.49 -21.59
C LEU A 42 5.65 -32.86 -21.90
N ALA A 43 4.90 -33.44 -20.94
CA ALA A 43 4.22 -34.72 -21.14
C ALA A 43 3.13 -34.61 -22.22
N ARG A 44 2.31 -33.55 -22.18
CA ARG A 44 1.25 -33.34 -23.16
C ARG A 44 1.79 -33.19 -24.61
N GLN A 45 2.98 -32.61 -24.74
CA GLN A 45 3.66 -32.44 -26.03
C GLN A 45 4.48 -33.67 -26.44
N GLY A 46 4.52 -34.73 -25.62
CA GLY A 46 5.28 -35.96 -25.89
C GLY A 46 6.79 -35.75 -25.79
N ILE A 47 7.26 -34.73 -25.12
CA ILE A 47 8.68 -34.43 -24.89
C ILE A 47 9.23 -35.25 -23.72
N VAL A 48 8.40 -35.54 -22.71
CA VAL A 48 8.70 -36.38 -21.58
C VAL A 48 7.60 -37.43 -21.43
N ASP A 49 7.97 -38.66 -21.08
CA ASP A 49 7.00 -39.73 -20.85
C ASP A 49 6.07 -39.43 -19.66
N GLN A 50 4.81 -39.88 -19.77
CA GLN A 50 3.80 -39.64 -18.74
C GLN A 50 4.22 -40.18 -17.38
N ALA A 51 4.87 -41.35 -17.34
CA ALA A 51 5.34 -41.96 -16.08
C ALA A 51 6.38 -41.09 -15.36
N ASP A 52 7.33 -40.51 -16.11
CA ASP A 52 8.33 -39.58 -15.55
C ASP A 52 7.67 -38.29 -15.09
N ALA A 53 6.72 -37.75 -15.86
CA ALA A 53 5.99 -36.55 -15.49
C ALA A 53 5.17 -36.74 -14.20
N ASP A 54 4.51 -37.88 -14.04
CA ASP A 54 3.74 -38.21 -12.83
C ASP A 54 4.67 -38.40 -11.62
N ALA A 55 5.83 -39.05 -11.79
CA ALA A 55 6.85 -39.15 -10.74
C ALA A 55 7.38 -37.79 -10.32
N ILE A 56 7.69 -36.89 -11.27
CA ILE A 56 8.14 -35.52 -10.99
C ILE A 56 7.08 -34.75 -10.24
N ARG A 57 5.81 -34.80 -10.66
CA ARG A 57 4.71 -34.11 -9.99
C ARG A 57 4.52 -34.60 -8.55
N GLY A 58 4.53 -35.93 -8.34
CA GLY A 58 4.42 -36.54 -7.01
C GLY A 58 5.61 -36.17 -6.10
N GLY A 59 6.84 -36.15 -6.65
CA GLY A 59 8.02 -35.68 -5.93
C GLY A 59 7.93 -34.21 -5.53
N LEU A 60 7.43 -33.34 -6.41
CA LEU A 60 7.22 -31.92 -6.11
C LEU A 60 6.10 -31.70 -5.08
N ASP A 61 5.06 -32.55 -5.06
CA ASP A 61 4.04 -32.52 -3.99
C ASP A 61 4.64 -32.86 -2.62
N THR A 62 5.52 -33.89 -2.58
CA THR A 62 6.25 -34.25 -1.38
C THR A 62 7.13 -33.13 -0.87
N ILE A 63 7.89 -32.49 -1.77
CA ILE A 63 8.77 -31.35 -1.41
C ILE A 63 7.94 -30.17 -0.89
N ALA A 64 6.81 -29.87 -1.52
CA ALA A 64 5.91 -28.81 -1.05
C ALA A 64 5.45 -29.05 0.40
N ALA A 65 5.08 -30.30 0.74
CA ALA A 65 4.68 -30.69 2.09
C ALA A 65 5.85 -30.57 3.07
N GLU A 66 7.06 -30.98 2.68
CA GLU A 66 8.29 -30.82 3.49
C GLU A 66 8.58 -29.35 3.78
N TYR A 67 8.50 -28.48 2.77
CA TYR A 67 8.77 -27.04 2.92
C TYR A 67 7.71 -26.32 3.76
N GLU A 68 6.44 -26.71 3.63
CA GLU A 68 5.39 -26.17 4.49
C GLU A 68 5.57 -26.57 5.97
N ALA A 69 5.97 -27.81 6.23
CA ALA A 69 6.12 -28.34 7.58
C ALA A 69 7.41 -27.89 8.30
N HIS A 70 8.52 -27.76 7.55
CA HIS A 70 9.86 -27.61 8.13
C HIS A 70 10.61 -26.36 7.64
N GLY A 71 10.04 -25.63 6.67
CA GLY A 71 10.71 -24.54 5.95
C GLY A 71 11.71 -25.05 4.91
N VAL A 72 12.12 -24.16 4.03
CA VAL A 72 13.13 -24.45 2.99
C VAL A 72 14.51 -24.52 3.63
N PRO A 73 15.29 -25.59 3.44
CA PRO A 73 16.64 -25.66 3.95
C PRO A 73 17.57 -24.67 3.25
N VAL A 74 18.41 -23.97 4.02
CA VAL A 74 19.40 -23.04 3.47
C VAL A 74 20.74 -23.75 3.37
N ASN A 75 21.16 -24.08 2.14
CA ASN A 75 22.45 -24.68 1.85
C ASN A 75 23.16 -23.85 0.77
N LEU A 76 24.20 -23.13 1.18
CA LEU A 76 24.96 -22.25 0.27
C LEU A 76 25.68 -22.99 -0.88
N ASP A 77 25.88 -24.30 -0.77
CA ASP A 77 26.43 -25.12 -1.86
C ASP A 77 25.41 -25.39 -2.98
N LEU A 78 24.12 -25.16 -2.71
CA LEU A 78 23.03 -25.31 -3.66
C LEU A 78 22.54 -23.98 -4.24
N GLU A 79 23.32 -22.95 -4.17
CA GLU A 79 23.16 -21.61 -4.76
C GLU A 79 21.76 -20.95 -4.60
N ASP A 80 20.69 -21.56 -5.14
CA ASP A 80 19.33 -20.99 -5.21
C ASP A 80 18.23 -22.00 -4.87
N ILE A 81 17.00 -21.52 -4.70
CA ILE A 81 15.83 -22.35 -4.39
C ILE A 81 15.58 -23.43 -5.44
N HIS A 82 15.87 -23.13 -6.70
CA HIS A 82 15.67 -24.07 -7.81
C HIS A 82 16.61 -25.26 -7.68
N MET A 83 17.90 -25.03 -7.35
CA MET A 83 18.86 -26.11 -7.10
C MET A 83 18.49 -26.92 -5.86
N VAL A 84 18.02 -26.28 -4.80
CA VAL A 84 17.56 -26.97 -3.59
C VAL A 84 16.40 -27.91 -3.93
N THR A 85 15.40 -27.41 -4.67
CA THR A 85 14.24 -28.18 -5.11
C THR A 85 14.63 -29.32 -6.08
N GLU A 86 15.46 -29.04 -7.09
CA GLU A 86 15.90 -30.05 -8.05
C GLU A 86 16.77 -31.13 -7.39
N SER A 87 17.67 -30.78 -6.46
CA SER A 87 18.49 -31.74 -5.71
C SER A 87 17.60 -32.65 -4.88
N ARG A 88 16.63 -32.09 -4.13
CA ARG A 88 15.71 -32.87 -3.32
C ARG A 88 14.82 -33.78 -4.18
N LEU A 89 14.38 -33.28 -5.33
CA LEU A 89 13.62 -34.09 -6.28
C LEU A 89 14.45 -35.30 -6.76
N ALA A 90 15.72 -35.10 -7.10
CA ALA A 90 16.61 -36.18 -7.54
C ALA A 90 16.82 -37.24 -6.43
N GLU A 91 16.89 -36.83 -5.16
CA GLU A 91 16.93 -37.75 -4.04
C GLU A 91 15.65 -38.63 -3.90
N LEU A 92 14.48 -38.04 -4.19
CA LEU A 92 13.19 -38.71 -4.05
C LEU A 92 12.87 -39.68 -5.20
N ILE A 93 13.15 -39.26 -6.44
CA ILE A 93 12.68 -39.98 -7.64
C ILE A 93 13.81 -40.44 -8.59
N GLY A 94 15.06 -40.16 -8.23
CA GLY A 94 16.21 -40.60 -9.01
C GLY A 94 16.33 -39.94 -10.41
N PRO A 95 16.75 -40.72 -11.46
CA PRO A 95 17.08 -40.14 -12.76
C PRO A 95 15.94 -39.39 -13.47
N ALA A 96 14.68 -39.72 -13.17
CA ALA A 96 13.52 -39.03 -13.75
C ALA A 96 13.52 -37.52 -13.46
N ALA A 97 14.07 -37.10 -12.30
CA ALA A 97 14.17 -35.70 -11.90
C ALA A 97 14.89 -34.82 -12.96
N GLY A 98 15.95 -35.37 -13.59
CA GLY A 98 16.73 -34.64 -14.61
C GLY A 98 15.94 -34.23 -15.85
N ARG A 99 14.76 -34.85 -16.10
CA ARG A 99 13.91 -34.51 -17.25
C ARG A 99 13.11 -33.23 -17.03
N LEU A 100 12.93 -32.78 -15.78
CA LEU A 100 12.20 -31.55 -15.46
C LEU A 100 12.82 -30.31 -16.11
N HIS A 101 14.16 -30.26 -16.28
CA HIS A 101 14.85 -29.11 -16.85
C HIS A 101 14.80 -29.05 -18.39
N THR A 102 14.20 -30.04 -19.05
CA THR A 102 14.09 -30.09 -20.53
C THR A 102 13.37 -28.85 -21.05
N ALA A 103 13.91 -28.20 -22.08
CA ALA A 103 13.37 -27.02 -22.75
C ALA A 103 13.18 -25.79 -21.80
N ARG A 104 13.87 -25.76 -20.65
CA ARG A 104 13.83 -24.67 -19.66
C ARG A 104 15.23 -24.15 -19.36
N SER A 105 15.33 -22.88 -18.99
CA SER A 105 16.53 -22.27 -18.40
C SER A 105 16.22 -21.75 -17.01
N ARG A 106 17.28 -21.54 -16.21
CA ARG A 106 17.16 -20.83 -14.95
C ARG A 106 16.59 -19.41 -15.16
N ASN A 107 16.87 -18.78 -16.32
CA ASN A 107 16.44 -17.42 -16.62
C ASN A 107 14.90 -17.27 -16.72
N ASP A 108 14.23 -18.13 -17.50
CA ASP A 108 12.76 -18.08 -17.62
C ASP A 108 12.06 -18.66 -16.39
N GLN A 109 12.70 -19.59 -15.68
CA GLN A 109 12.22 -20.13 -14.43
C GLN A 109 12.15 -19.03 -13.37
N VAL A 110 13.25 -18.37 -13.04
CA VAL A 110 13.29 -17.32 -12.02
C VAL A 110 12.42 -16.12 -12.38
N ALA A 111 12.36 -15.75 -13.66
CA ALA A 111 11.50 -14.66 -14.12
C ALA A 111 10.00 -14.98 -13.89
N THR A 112 9.60 -16.24 -14.13
CA THR A 112 8.23 -16.72 -13.89
C THR A 112 7.90 -16.72 -12.39
N ASP A 113 8.79 -17.28 -11.58
CA ASP A 113 8.58 -17.40 -10.15
C ASP A 113 8.49 -16.03 -9.47
N PHE A 114 9.34 -15.11 -9.89
CA PHE A 114 9.32 -13.76 -9.36
C PHE A 114 8.06 -12.99 -9.76
N ARG A 115 7.58 -13.15 -11.01
CA ARG A 115 6.29 -12.58 -11.42
C ARG A 115 5.11 -13.15 -10.63
N LEU A 116 5.09 -14.47 -10.43
CA LEU A 116 4.07 -15.13 -9.63
C LEU A 116 4.08 -14.62 -8.19
N TRP A 117 5.26 -14.49 -7.60
CA TRP A 117 5.41 -13.97 -6.24
C TRP A 117 4.93 -12.51 -6.12
N VAL A 118 5.30 -11.65 -7.06
CA VAL A 118 4.84 -10.25 -7.07
C VAL A 118 3.33 -10.17 -7.28
N ARG A 119 2.75 -11.07 -8.08
CA ARG A 119 1.29 -11.19 -8.24
C ARG A 119 0.61 -11.51 -6.92
N ASP A 120 1.13 -12.51 -6.21
CA ASP A 120 0.61 -12.90 -4.90
C ASP A 120 0.78 -11.76 -3.87
N ALA A 121 1.90 -11.05 -3.91
CA ALA A 121 2.15 -9.87 -3.06
C ALA A 121 1.18 -8.72 -3.34
N ILE A 122 0.82 -8.49 -4.61
CA ILE A 122 -0.21 -7.51 -4.98
C ILE A 122 -1.57 -7.91 -4.40
N ASP A 123 -1.94 -9.18 -4.53
CA ASP A 123 -3.23 -9.68 -4.03
C ASP A 123 -3.32 -9.55 -2.50
N ASP A 124 -2.22 -9.80 -1.79
CA ASP A 124 -2.12 -9.62 -0.32
C ASP A 124 -2.26 -8.16 0.10
N VAL A 125 -1.51 -7.26 -0.55
CA VAL A 125 -1.60 -5.81 -0.29
C VAL A 125 -3.00 -5.27 -0.60
N GLU A 126 -3.61 -5.70 -1.69
CA GLU A 126 -4.97 -5.31 -2.09
C GLU A 126 -6.00 -5.70 -1.03
N ALA A 127 -5.91 -6.92 -0.51
CA ALA A 127 -6.76 -7.39 0.58
C ALA A 127 -6.56 -6.56 1.87
N GLY A 128 -5.31 -6.25 2.21
CA GLY A 128 -4.96 -5.41 3.35
C GLY A 128 -5.49 -3.98 3.23
N LEU A 129 -5.30 -3.34 2.08
CA LEU A 129 -5.81 -1.99 1.80
C LEU A 129 -7.34 -1.94 1.80
N ALA A 130 -8.02 -2.97 1.30
CA ALA A 130 -9.47 -3.09 1.40
C ALA A 130 -9.92 -3.19 2.87
N GLY A 131 -9.15 -3.89 3.71
CA GLY A 131 -9.36 -3.93 5.17
C GLY A 131 -9.28 -2.54 5.81
N LEU A 132 -8.22 -1.80 5.51
CA LEU A 132 -8.05 -0.43 5.99
C LEU A 132 -9.19 0.49 5.53
N GLN A 133 -9.64 0.38 4.29
CA GLN A 133 -10.78 1.14 3.80
C GLN A 133 -12.06 0.83 4.55
N ARG A 134 -12.34 -0.45 4.84
CA ARG A 134 -13.50 -0.84 5.67
C ARG A 134 -13.43 -0.22 7.07
N ALA A 135 -12.27 -0.23 7.70
CA ALA A 135 -12.05 0.40 9.00
C ALA A 135 -12.30 1.92 8.95
N LEU A 136 -11.74 2.61 7.95
CA LEU A 136 -11.95 4.05 7.76
C LEU A 136 -13.43 4.40 7.54
N VAL A 137 -14.15 3.63 6.71
CA VAL A 137 -15.58 3.82 6.43
C VAL A 137 -16.43 3.61 7.68
N ALA A 138 -16.14 2.56 8.46
CA ALA A 138 -16.85 2.30 9.72
C ALA A 138 -16.67 3.46 10.70
N ARG A 139 -15.44 3.91 10.92
CA ARG A 139 -15.15 5.04 11.81
C ARG A 139 -15.70 6.37 11.30
N ALA A 140 -15.67 6.59 9.98
CA ALA A 140 -16.28 7.77 9.37
C ALA A 140 -17.80 7.81 9.59
N GLN A 141 -18.47 6.65 9.53
CA GLN A 141 -19.90 6.55 9.80
C GLN A 141 -20.23 6.91 11.24
N ASP A 142 -19.46 6.40 12.21
CA ASP A 142 -19.67 6.68 13.63
C ASP A 142 -19.51 8.18 13.96
N HIS A 143 -18.76 8.90 13.13
CA HIS A 143 -18.38 10.30 13.36
C HIS A 143 -18.77 11.24 12.21
N ALA A 144 -19.80 10.89 11.44
CA ALA A 144 -20.22 11.69 10.28
C ALA A 144 -20.64 13.13 10.64
N ASP A 145 -21.11 13.34 11.87
CA ASP A 145 -21.54 14.63 12.41
C ASP A 145 -20.55 15.26 13.40
N ALA A 146 -19.50 14.56 13.77
CA ALA A 146 -18.57 15.04 14.77
C ALA A 146 -17.73 16.19 14.23
N VAL A 147 -17.98 17.41 14.71
CA VAL A 147 -17.29 18.62 14.27
C VAL A 147 -15.85 18.63 14.81
N MET A 148 -14.91 18.97 13.95
CA MET A 148 -13.50 19.23 14.26
C MET A 148 -12.98 20.44 13.49
N PRO A 149 -11.87 21.07 13.91
CA PRO A 149 -11.26 22.11 13.11
C PRO A 149 -10.61 21.47 11.87
N GLY A 150 -10.86 22.02 10.70
CA GLY A 150 -9.98 21.82 9.54
C GLY A 150 -8.71 22.64 9.70
N PHE A 151 -7.57 22.13 9.20
CA PHE A 151 -6.29 22.80 9.31
C PHE A 151 -5.71 23.11 7.94
N THR A 152 -5.16 24.31 7.83
CA THR A 152 -4.20 24.69 6.78
C THR A 152 -2.98 25.30 7.47
N HIS A 153 -1.77 24.93 7.06
CA HIS A 153 -0.53 25.38 7.74
C HIS A 153 -0.47 25.05 9.24
N LEU A 154 -1.16 23.97 9.68
CA LEU A 154 -1.44 23.64 11.09
C LEU A 154 -2.13 24.77 11.88
N GLN A 155 -2.73 25.73 11.19
CA GLN A 155 -3.61 26.73 11.78
C GLN A 155 -5.07 26.31 11.64
N SER A 156 -5.87 26.52 12.67
CA SER A 156 -7.31 26.29 12.61
C SER A 156 -7.93 27.13 11.49
N ALA A 157 -8.65 26.47 10.60
CA ALA A 157 -9.32 27.06 9.45
C ALA A 157 -10.84 26.86 9.59
N GLN A 158 -11.52 26.51 8.50
CA GLN A 158 -12.95 26.21 8.55
C GLN A 158 -13.25 24.89 9.27
N PRO A 159 -14.38 24.78 9.99
CA PRO A 159 -14.75 23.51 10.61
C PRO A 159 -15.10 22.45 9.54
N VAL A 160 -14.77 21.20 9.84
CA VAL A 160 -15.12 20.03 9.05
C VAL A 160 -15.71 18.97 9.97
N THR A 161 -16.19 17.85 9.44
CA THR A 161 -16.52 16.69 10.28
C THR A 161 -15.37 15.68 10.30
N LEU A 162 -15.23 14.97 11.41
CA LEU A 162 -14.25 13.87 11.53
C LEU A 162 -14.52 12.78 10.47
N GLY A 163 -15.81 12.47 10.22
CA GLY A 163 -16.18 11.55 9.15
C GLY A 163 -15.66 12.00 7.79
N HIS A 164 -15.78 13.28 7.47
CA HIS A 164 -15.22 13.86 6.24
C HIS A 164 -13.70 13.72 6.17
N HIS A 165 -13.00 14.00 7.25
CA HIS A 165 -11.54 13.87 7.35
C HIS A 165 -11.08 12.43 7.12
N LEU A 166 -11.72 11.44 7.75
CA LEU A 166 -11.40 10.02 7.56
C LEU A 166 -11.69 9.55 6.14
N MET A 167 -12.76 10.04 5.51
CA MET A 167 -13.06 9.73 4.11
C MET A 167 -12.02 10.28 3.13
N ALA A 168 -11.26 11.33 3.47
CA ALA A 168 -10.13 11.77 2.66
C ALA A 168 -9.06 10.70 2.54
N TYR A 169 -8.77 9.96 3.62
CA TYR A 169 -7.85 8.81 3.62
C TYR A 169 -8.43 7.60 2.88
N TYR A 170 -9.74 7.36 2.99
CA TYR A 170 -10.41 6.38 2.15
C TYR A 170 -10.14 6.63 0.65
N GLU A 171 -10.28 7.88 0.19
CA GLU A 171 -10.02 8.25 -1.21
C GLU A 171 -8.54 8.08 -1.61
N MET A 172 -7.60 8.31 -0.70
CA MET A 172 -6.19 8.03 -0.96
C MET A 172 -5.95 6.53 -1.16
N VAL A 173 -6.44 5.69 -0.25
CA VAL A 173 -6.30 4.23 -0.32
C VAL A 173 -7.04 3.66 -1.55
N ARG A 174 -8.19 4.21 -1.93
CA ARG A 174 -8.91 3.83 -3.16
C ARG A 174 -8.04 4.01 -4.40
N ARG A 175 -7.33 5.12 -4.49
CA ARG A 175 -6.38 5.36 -5.59
C ARG A 175 -5.16 4.43 -5.54
N ASP A 176 -4.72 4.02 -4.34
CA ASP A 176 -3.61 3.07 -4.21
C ASP A 176 -4.02 1.68 -4.69
N ARG A 177 -5.20 1.20 -4.31
CA ARG A 177 -5.77 -0.06 -4.82
C ARG A 177 -5.85 -0.07 -6.35
N SER A 178 -6.29 1.04 -6.95
CA SER A 178 -6.32 1.17 -8.42
C SER A 178 -4.93 1.02 -9.04
N ARG A 179 -3.87 1.56 -8.41
CA ARG A 179 -2.48 1.39 -8.89
C ARG A 179 -2.00 -0.05 -8.81
N PHE A 180 -2.32 -0.76 -7.73
CA PHE A 180 -1.99 -2.18 -7.61
C PHE A 180 -2.77 -3.03 -8.63
N ALA A 181 -4.03 -2.72 -8.88
CA ALA A 181 -4.82 -3.39 -9.93
C ALA A 181 -4.22 -3.18 -11.33
N ASP A 182 -3.76 -1.97 -11.65
CA ASP A 182 -3.07 -1.66 -12.90
C ASP A 182 -1.73 -2.41 -13.01
N ALA A 183 -0.94 -2.43 -11.94
CA ALA A 183 0.32 -3.18 -11.88
C ALA A 183 0.08 -4.68 -12.09
N ARG A 184 -0.95 -5.25 -11.44
CA ARG A 184 -1.36 -6.63 -11.58
C ARG A 184 -1.78 -6.98 -13.02
N ALA A 185 -2.50 -6.09 -13.68
CA ALA A 185 -2.92 -6.30 -15.07
C ALA A 185 -1.72 -6.36 -16.03
N ARG A 186 -0.75 -5.44 -15.88
CA ARG A 186 0.46 -5.45 -16.72
C ARG A 186 1.39 -6.63 -16.42
N LEU A 187 1.50 -7.02 -15.17
CA LEU A 187 2.30 -8.18 -14.75
C LEU A 187 1.83 -9.50 -15.39
N ASN A 188 0.55 -9.63 -15.76
CA ASN A 188 -0.12 -10.92 -15.97
C ASN A 188 0.21 -11.60 -17.31
N GLU A 189 1.52 -11.68 -17.65
CA GLU A 189 2.07 -12.37 -18.81
C GLU A 189 3.15 -13.37 -18.39
N CYS A 190 3.15 -14.59 -18.99
CA CYS A 190 3.97 -15.71 -18.58
C CYS A 190 5.31 -15.74 -19.34
N PRO A 191 6.47 -15.61 -18.70
CA PRO A 191 7.77 -15.75 -19.35
C PRO A 191 8.22 -17.20 -19.58
N LEU A 192 7.61 -18.20 -18.88
CA LEU A 192 8.03 -19.59 -18.95
C LEU A 192 7.96 -20.14 -20.39
N GLY A 193 9.02 -20.80 -20.82
CA GLY A 193 9.22 -21.27 -22.19
C GLY A 193 10.03 -20.32 -23.09
N ALA A 194 10.45 -19.15 -22.54
CA ALA A 194 11.44 -18.29 -23.20
C ALA A 194 12.86 -18.87 -23.16
N ALA A 195 13.07 -19.90 -22.35
CA ALA A 195 14.36 -20.51 -22.08
C ALA A 195 15.42 -19.49 -21.64
N ALA A 196 16.67 -19.58 -22.10
CA ALA A 196 17.71 -18.65 -21.66
C ALA A 196 17.47 -17.22 -22.17
N LEU A 197 17.05 -17.07 -23.44
CA LEU A 197 16.77 -15.79 -24.10
C LEU A 197 16.20 -15.94 -25.53
N ALA A 198 16.38 -17.11 -26.18
CA ALA A 198 16.10 -17.29 -27.61
C ALA A 198 14.88 -18.21 -27.88
N GLY A 199 14.17 -18.63 -26.84
CA GLY A 199 13.17 -19.69 -26.93
C GLY A 199 13.84 -21.08 -27.00
N THR A 200 13.11 -22.08 -27.46
CA THR A 200 13.56 -23.46 -27.50
C THR A 200 13.23 -24.13 -28.85
N GLY A 201 14.05 -25.11 -29.26
CA GLY A 201 13.76 -25.95 -30.43
C GLY A 201 12.74 -27.08 -30.18
N PHE A 202 12.28 -27.26 -28.95
CA PHE A 202 11.24 -28.22 -28.61
C PHE A 202 9.85 -27.69 -28.94
N PRO A 203 8.89 -28.54 -29.32
CA PRO A 203 7.49 -28.13 -29.61
C PRO A 203 6.71 -27.85 -28.34
N THR A 204 7.19 -26.91 -27.52
CA THR A 204 6.52 -26.53 -26.25
C THR A 204 5.26 -25.73 -26.52
N ASP A 205 4.25 -25.89 -25.65
CA ASP A 205 3.02 -25.09 -25.65
C ASP A 205 3.03 -24.07 -24.50
N ARG A 206 3.49 -22.85 -24.80
CA ARG A 206 3.54 -21.74 -23.83
C ARG A 206 2.18 -21.24 -23.39
N HIS A 207 1.13 -21.42 -24.23
CA HIS A 207 -0.25 -21.06 -23.84
C HIS A 207 -0.78 -22.01 -22.78
N MET A 208 -0.47 -23.30 -22.87
CA MET A 208 -0.83 -24.29 -21.85
C MET A 208 -0.18 -23.94 -20.50
N THR A 209 1.11 -23.62 -20.47
CA THR A 209 1.80 -23.23 -19.21
C THR A 209 1.26 -21.93 -18.64
N ALA A 210 1.02 -20.92 -19.48
CA ALA A 210 0.44 -19.65 -19.06
C ALA A 210 -0.93 -19.83 -18.43
N ALA A 211 -1.81 -20.60 -19.08
CA ALA A 211 -3.16 -20.89 -18.55
C ALA A 211 -3.10 -21.67 -17.23
N ALA A 212 -2.22 -22.69 -17.12
CA ALA A 212 -2.05 -23.48 -15.91
C ALA A 212 -1.58 -22.64 -14.70
N LEU A 213 -0.82 -21.56 -14.95
CA LEU A 213 -0.32 -20.63 -13.93
C LEU A 213 -1.22 -19.39 -13.72
N GLY A 214 -2.37 -19.34 -14.43
CA GLY A 214 -3.32 -18.24 -14.30
C GLY A 214 -2.86 -16.91 -14.92
N PHE A 215 -1.88 -16.95 -15.85
CA PHE A 215 -1.52 -15.81 -16.66
C PHE A 215 -2.48 -15.60 -17.83
N ALA A 216 -2.65 -14.38 -18.27
CA ALA A 216 -3.52 -14.05 -19.40
C ALA A 216 -3.01 -14.63 -20.73
N ARG A 217 -1.68 -14.62 -20.93
CA ARG A 217 -1.01 -15.11 -22.13
C ARG A 217 0.49 -15.32 -21.88
N PRO A 218 1.22 -16.02 -22.76
CA PRO A 218 2.69 -15.96 -22.74
C PRO A 218 3.19 -14.59 -23.20
N THR A 219 4.39 -14.21 -22.78
CA THR A 219 5.12 -13.02 -23.29
C THR A 219 5.50 -13.22 -24.76
N ASP A 220 5.52 -12.13 -25.55
CA ASP A 220 5.67 -12.19 -27.02
C ASP A 220 7.13 -12.22 -27.52
N ASN A 221 8.10 -11.85 -26.67
CA ASN A 221 9.51 -11.84 -27.05
C ASN A 221 10.35 -12.55 -25.98
N SER A 222 11.05 -13.62 -26.36
CA SER A 222 11.82 -14.47 -25.43
C SER A 222 13.02 -13.75 -24.79
N LEU A 223 13.60 -12.77 -25.47
CA LEU A 223 14.73 -12.00 -24.96
C LEU A 223 14.28 -11.02 -23.89
N ASP A 224 13.18 -10.31 -24.13
CA ASP A 224 12.53 -9.42 -23.18
C ASP A 224 11.95 -10.19 -21.99
N SER A 225 11.35 -11.35 -22.21
CA SER A 225 10.73 -12.22 -21.18
C SER A 225 11.63 -12.48 -19.98
N VAL A 226 12.93 -12.68 -20.21
CA VAL A 226 13.90 -13.00 -19.15
C VAL A 226 14.62 -11.76 -18.62
N SER A 227 14.51 -10.63 -19.33
CA SER A 227 15.14 -9.35 -19.00
C SER A 227 14.22 -8.43 -18.20
N ASP A 228 12.91 -8.46 -18.48
CA ASP A 228 11.92 -7.55 -17.91
C ASP A 228 11.82 -7.66 -16.38
N ARG A 229 11.84 -6.51 -15.74
CA ARG A 229 11.53 -6.31 -14.29
C ARG A 229 10.56 -5.14 -14.06
N ASP A 230 9.91 -4.65 -15.12
CA ASP A 230 8.94 -3.54 -15.02
C ASP A 230 7.79 -3.88 -14.06
N PHE A 231 7.37 -5.15 -14.04
CA PHE A 231 6.35 -5.63 -13.10
C PHE A 231 6.74 -5.44 -11.61
N ALA A 232 8.01 -5.57 -11.29
CA ALA A 232 8.53 -5.36 -9.94
C ALA A 232 8.69 -3.87 -9.64
N LEU A 233 9.10 -3.08 -10.63
CA LEU A 233 9.15 -1.62 -10.53
C LEU A 233 7.75 -1.02 -10.38
N ASP A 234 6.76 -1.48 -11.15
CA ASP A 234 5.35 -1.07 -11.01
C ASP A 234 4.83 -1.35 -9.59
N TYR A 235 5.13 -2.54 -9.06
CA TYR A 235 4.79 -2.89 -7.67
C TYR A 235 5.43 -1.92 -6.68
N LEU A 236 6.74 -1.67 -6.78
CA LEU A 236 7.47 -0.79 -5.86
C LEU A 236 7.02 0.67 -5.96
N MET A 237 6.63 1.14 -7.15
CA MET A 237 6.06 2.48 -7.35
C MET A 237 4.70 2.59 -6.65
N ALA A 238 3.81 1.61 -6.81
CA ALA A 238 2.54 1.56 -6.12
C ALA A 238 2.72 1.45 -4.60
N ALA A 239 3.64 0.60 -4.14
CA ALA A 239 3.99 0.44 -2.73
C ALA A 239 4.52 1.74 -2.10
N THR A 240 5.39 2.46 -2.82
CA THR A 240 5.90 3.77 -2.38
C THR A 240 4.77 4.79 -2.22
N GLN A 241 3.85 4.86 -3.19
CA GLN A 241 2.72 5.79 -3.11
C GLN A 241 1.78 5.46 -1.93
N ALA A 242 1.48 4.18 -1.73
CA ALA A 242 0.68 3.73 -0.58
C ALA A 242 1.38 4.05 0.76
N ALA A 243 2.69 3.80 0.86
CA ALA A 243 3.47 4.13 2.04
C ALA A 243 3.47 5.63 2.36
N LEU A 244 3.50 6.52 1.36
CA LEU A 244 3.37 7.96 1.56
C LEU A 244 2.00 8.34 2.13
N HIS A 245 0.91 7.70 1.69
CA HIS A 245 -0.42 7.95 2.23
C HIS A 245 -0.57 7.42 3.66
N LEU A 246 -0.04 6.23 3.95
CA LEU A 246 0.01 5.68 5.32
C LEU A 246 0.83 6.56 6.26
N SER A 247 1.98 7.08 5.78
CA SER A 247 2.82 8.03 6.53
C SER A 247 2.06 9.30 6.91
N ARG A 248 1.22 9.84 6.01
CA ARG A 248 0.39 11.01 6.31
C ARG A 248 -0.68 10.71 7.35
N LEU A 249 -1.37 9.58 7.25
CA LEU A 249 -2.36 9.16 8.25
C LEU A 249 -1.69 8.92 9.63
N ALA A 250 -0.51 8.32 9.62
CA ALA A 250 0.29 8.13 10.83
C ALA A 250 0.68 9.46 11.49
N GLU A 251 1.09 10.45 10.70
CA GLU A 251 1.43 11.80 11.17
C GLU A 251 0.22 12.49 11.83
N GLU A 252 -1.00 12.38 11.25
CA GLU A 252 -2.22 12.88 11.87
C GLU A 252 -2.42 12.27 13.27
N PHE A 253 -2.25 10.96 13.40
CA PHE A 253 -2.39 10.30 14.69
C PHE A 253 -1.32 10.72 15.71
N ILE A 254 -0.09 10.96 15.28
CA ILE A 254 1.00 11.49 16.10
C ILE A 254 0.64 12.88 16.61
N ILE A 255 0.23 13.78 15.72
CA ILE A 255 -0.19 15.15 16.05
C ILE A 255 -1.40 15.10 16.99
N TRP A 256 -2.42 14.32 16.65
CA TRP A 256 -3.66 14.25 17.42
C TRP A 256 -3.49 13.59 18.80
N ALA A 257 -2.54 12.67 18.95
CA ALA A 257 -2.22 12.05 20.23
C ALA A 257 -1.39 12.97 21.14
N SER A 258 -0.76 14.01 20.58
CA SER A 258 0.07 14.95 21.35
C SER A 258 -0.77 15.75 22.35
N GLN A 259 -0.14 16.16 23.46
CA GLN A 259 -0.81 16.91 24.54
C GLN A 259 -1.49 18.20 24.04
N PRO A 260 -0.88 19.03 23.17
CA PRO A 260 -1.51 20.25 22.68
C PRO A 260 -2.83 20.00 21.93
N PHE A 261 -2.90 18.96 21.10
CA PHE A 261 -4.12 18.59 20.38
C PHE A 261 -5.06 17.75 21.25
N GLY A 262 -4.62 16.62 21.73
CA GLY A 262 -5.39 15.71 22.57
C GLY A 262 -6.67 15.21 21.92
N PHE A 263 -6.70 15.08 20.60
CA PHE A 263 -7.86 14.68 19.82
C PHE A 263 -8.11 13.18 19.82
N VAL A 264 -7.07 12.39 20.07
CA VAL A 264 -7.17 10.94 20.13
C VAL A 264 -6.48 10.39 21.38
N LYS A 265 -6.98 9.23 21.81
CA LYS A 265 -6.27 8.34 22.73
C LYS A 265 -5.97 7.05 21.99
N LEU A 266 -4.69 6.82 21.72
CA LEU A 266 -4.24 5.56 21.15
C LEU A 266 -4.39 4.44 22.19
N PRO A 267 -4.77 3.22 21.77
CA PRO A 267 -4.85 2.08 22.68
C PRO A 267 -3.45 1.62 23.13
N ASP A 268 -3.40 0.93 24.26
CA ASP A 268 -2.15 0.42 24.82
C ASP A 268 -1.42 -0.54 23.87
N ALA A 269 -2.17 -1.29 23.06
CA ALA A 269 -1.64 -2.22 22.07
C ALA A 269 -0.78 -1.57 20.96
N TYR A 270 -0.94 -0.26 20.71
CA TYR A 270 -0.22 0.51 19.69
C TYR A 270 0.60 1.66 20.27
N SER A 271 0.86 1.62 21.56
CA SER A 271 1.59 2.67 22.29
C SER A 271 2.65 2.02 23.17
N THR A 272 3.73 2.75 23.47
CA THR A 272 4.67 2.35 24.50
C THR A 272 4.73 3.36 25.64
N GLY A 273 5.20 2.92 26.80
CA GLY A 273 5.46 3.79 27.95
C GLY A 273 6.90 4.29 27.94
N SER A 274 7.21 5.17 28.91
CA SER A 274 8.56 5.60 29.19
C SER A 274 9.12 4.85 30.41
N SER A 275 10.38 4.46 30.35
CA SER A 275 11.07 3.82 31.49
C SER A 275 11.31 4.77 32.67
N ILE A 276 11.22 6.10 32.45
CA ILE A 276 11.49 7.12 33.46
C ILE A 276 10.27 8.01 33.77
N MET A 277 9.32 8.11 32.82
CA MET A 277 8.14 9.01 32.95
C MET A 277 6.87 8.16 32.91
N PRO A 278 6.29 7.77 34.08
CA PRO A 278 5.15 6.84 34.13
C PRO A 278 3.89 7.33 33.40
N GLN A 279 3.72 8.62 33.25
CA GLN A 279 2.57 9.26 32.59
C GLN A 279 2.73 9.33 31.05
N LYS A 280 3.94 9.10 30.50
CA LYS A 280 4.23 9.29 29.08
C LYS A 280 3.76 8.08 28.27
N ARG A 281 3.05 8.37 27.19
CA ARG A 281 2.64 7.40 26.17
C ARG A 281 3.16 7.88 24.83
N ASN A 282 3.83 6.98 24.10
CA ASN A 282 4.42 7.29 22.81
C ASN A 282 3.58 6.64 21.70
N PRO A 283 3.38 7.31 20.57
CA PRO A 283 2.67 6.76 19.40
C PRO A 283 3.62 5.93 18.50
N ASP A 284 4.38 4.99 19.10
CA ASP A 284 5.50 4.30 18.41
C ASP A 284 5.06 3.58 17.13
N ALA A 285 3.88 2.94 17.13
CA ALA A 285 3.38 2.26 15.94
C ALA A 285 3.19 3.23 14.78
N ALA A 286 2.61 4.41 15.04
CA ALA A 286 2.44 5.44 14.02
C ALA A 286 3.80 6.01 13.56
N GLU A 287 4.74 6.24 14.48
CA GLU A 287 6.09 6.71 14.13
C GLU A 287 6.84 5.72 13.27
N LEU A 288 6.75 4.41 13.54
CA LEU A 288 7.35 3.35 12.73
C LEU A 288 6.73 3.29 11.33
N VAL A 289 5.39 3.36 11.21
CA VAL A 289 4.72 3.45 9.89
C VAL A 289 5.21 4.66 9.10
N ARG A 290 5.31 5.83 9.73
CA ARG A 290 5.88 7.02 9.11
C ARG A 290 7.32 6.80 8.63
N GLY A 291 8.15 6.13 9.43
CA GLY A 291 9.55 5.81 9.10
C GLY A 291 9.69 4.80 7.95
N HIS A 292 8.81 3.78 7.86
CA HIS A 292 8.86 2.75 6.84
C HIS A 292 8.74 3.30 5.41
N ALA A 293 8.05 4.43 5.21
CA ALA A 293 7.91 5.06 3.90
C ALA A 293 9.28 5.38 3.26
N GLY A 294 10.27 5.80 4.05
CA GLY A 294 11.63 6.07 3.57
C GLY A 294 12.36 4.81 3.11
N ARG A 295 12.19 3.69 3.83
CA ARG A 295 12.79 2.39 3.46
C ARG A 295 12.17 1.83 2.18
N ILE A 296 10.83 1.85 2.07
CA ILE A 296 10.11 1.38 0.88
C ILE A 296 10.53 2.19 -0.37
N MET A 297 10.65 3.51 -0.24
CA MET A 297 11.17 4.36 -1.31
C MET A 297 12.64 4.04 -1.66
N GLY A 298 13.46 3.70 -0.66
CA GLY A 298 14.81 3.21 -0.85
C GLY A 298 14.87 1.92 -1.67
N CYS A 299 13.96 0.97 -1.40
CA CYS A 299 13.82 -0.28 -2.16
C CYS A 299 13.48 -0.03 -3.63
N MET A 300 12.55 0.89 -3.92
CA MET A 300 12.22 1.31 -5.28
C MET A 300 13.47 1.88 -6.00
N THR A 301 14.19 2.76 -5.35
CA THR A 301 15.40 3.38 -5.90
C THR A 301 16.48 2.32 -6.16
N ALA A 302 16.65 1.36 -5.25
CA ALA A 302 17.63 0.28 -5.40
C ALA A 302 17.38 -0.53 -6.66
N LEU A 303 16.14 -0.99 -6.89
CA LEU A 303 15.80 -1.75 -8.10
C LEU A 303 15.95 -0.91 -9.38
N CYS A 304 15.52 0.37 -9.37
CA CYS A 304 15.74 1.26 -10.52
C CYS A 304 17.22 1.36 -10.89
N VAL A 305 18.09 1.50 -9.88
CA VAL A 305 19.54 1.62 -10.11
C VAL A 305 20.15 0.30 -10.57
N THR A 306 19.72 -0.84 -10.02
CA THR A 306 20.14 -2.17 -10.44
C THR A 306 19.82 -2.41 -11.93
N MET A 307 18.60 -2.09 -12.35
CA MET A 307 18.15 -2.30 -13.73
C MET A 307 18.73 -1.30 -14.74
N LYS A 308 19.08 -0.08 -14.27
CA LYS A 308 19.54 0.99 -15.13
C LYS A 308 20.83 0.60 -15.88
N GLY A 309 20.76 0.57 -17.21
CA GLY A 309 21.91 0.37 -18.09
C GLY A 309 22.34 -1.09 -18.25
N LEU A 310 21.61 -2.07 -17.70
CA LEU A 310 21.88 -3.48 -18.00
C LEU A 310 21.56 -3.79 -19.45
N PRO A 311 22.37 -4.63 -20.11
CA PRO A 311 22.04 -5.19 -21.41
C PRO A 311 20.85 -6.15 -21.31
N LEU A 312 20.26 -6.49 -22.47
CA LEU A 312 19.16 -7.44 -22.55
C LEU A 312 19.56 -8.84 -22.05
N ALA A 313 18.55 -9.68 -21.86
CA ALA A 313 18.59 -10.99 -21.26
C ALA A 313 18.90 -10.94 -19.75
N TYR A 314 19.91 -11.62 -19.28
CA TYR A 314 20.21 -11.73 -17.86
C TYR A 314 21.66 -11.36 -17.55
N SER A 315 21.84 -10.51 -16.57
CA SER A 315 23.11 -10.24 -15.89
C SER A 315 22.99 -10.61 -14.42
N LYS A 316 24.09 -11.01 -13.79
CA LYS A 316 24.07 -11.47 -12.36
C LYS A 316 23.63 -10.36 -11.38
N ASP A 317 23.74 -9.08 -11.78
CA ASP A 317 23.17 -7.93 -11.08
C ASP A 317 21.67 -8.14 -10.73
N MET A 318 20.94 -8.85 -11.59
CA MET A 318 19.52 -9.16 -11.40
C MET A 318 19.26 -10.17 -10.27
N GLN A 319 20.30 -10.71 -9.62
CA GLN A 319 20.13 -11.42 -8.34
C GLN A 319 19.60 -10.48 -7.26
N ASP A 320 19.99 -9.21 -7.31
CA ASP A 320 19.60 -8.17 -6.36
C ASP A 320 18.23 -7.52 -6.67
N ASP A 321 17.47 -8.05 -7.64
CA ASP A 321 16.11 -7.57 -7.94
C ASP A 321 15.09 -7.94 -6.86
N LYS A 322 15.27 -9.09 -6.18
CA LYS A 322 14.31 -9.68 -5.23
C LYS A 322 14.37 -9.08 -3.83
N PRO A 323 15.54 -8.90 -3.18
CA PRO A 323 15.61 -8.42 -1.81
C PRO A 323 14.86 -7.10 -1.57
N PRO A 324 14.99 -6.05 -2.41
CA PRO A 324 14.26 -4.81 -2.20
C PRO A 324 12.74 -4.98 -2.35
N VAL A 325 12.27 -5.86 -3.23
CA VAL A 325 10.84 -6.12 -3.40
C VAL A 325 10.27 -6.86 -2.18
N PHE A 326 11.00 -7.86 -1.69
CA PHE A 326 10.62 -8.59 -0.49
C PHE A 326 10.57 -7.70 0.75
N GLU A 327 11.58 -6.85 0.95
CA GLU A 327 11.62 -5.91 2.06
C GLU A 327 10.48 -4.89 1.98
N ALA A 328 10.25 -4.30 0.80
CA ALA A 328 9.17 -3.34 0.61
C ALA A 328 7.80 -3.95 0.90
N HIS A 329 7.57 -5.20 0.47
CA HIS A 329 6.33 -5.92 0.75
C HIS A 329 6.14 -6.14 2.26
N ASP A 330 7.14 -6.67 2.95
CA ASP A 330 7.06 -6.95 4.39
C ASP A 330 6.75 -5.68 5.19
N LEU A 331 7.44 -4.57 4.87
CA LEU A 331 7.23 -3.28 5.52
C LEU A 331 5.86 -2.68 5.22
N LEU A 332 5.39 -2.81 3.97
CA LEU A 332 4.09 -2.28 3.57
C LEU A 332 2.95 -3.06 4.21
N ALA A 333 3.00 -4.39 4.15
CA ALA A 333 1.99 -5.27 4.76
C ALA A 333 1.88 -5.02 6.28
N LEU A 334 3.03 -4.94 6.97
CA LEU A 334 3.08 -4.60 8.41
C LEU A 334 2.49 -3.21 8.68
N SER A 335 2.81 -2.22 7.85
CA SER A 335 2.31 -0.85 8.02
C SER A 335 0.79 -0.76 7.81
N ILE A 336 0.25 -1.47 6.81
CA ILE A 336 -1.19 -1.56 6.55
C ILE A 336 -1.90 -2.20 7.75
N ALA A 337 -1.39 -3.33 8.25
CA ALA A 337 -1.97 -4.03 9.40
C ALA A 337 -1.97 -3.15 10.66
N ALA A 338 -0.86 -2.48 10.95
CA ALA A 338 -0.74 -1.57 12.10
C ALA A 338 -1.70 -0.38 11.99
N MET A 339 -1.78 0.26 10.81
CA MET A 339 -2.71 1.38 10.60
C MET A 339 -4.17 0.94 10.67
N THR A 340 -4.51 -0.22 10.13
CA THR A 340 -5.87 -0.77 10.22
C THR A 340 -6.27 -0.95 11.69
N GLY A 341 -5.44 -1.63 12.48
CA GLY A 341 -5.72 -1.85 13.89
C GLY A 341 -5.77 -0.55 14.72
N MET A 342 -4.91 0.43 14.40
CA MET A 342 -5.00 1.75 15.04
C MET A 342 -6.31 2.47 14.68
N VAL A 343 -6.73 2.49 13.43
CA VAL A 343 -7.98 3.11 12.99
C VAL A 343 -9.18 2.45 13.66
N GLU A 344 -9.21 1.13 13.74
CA GLU A 344 -10.31 0.37 14.37
C GLU A 344 -10.44 0.67 15.86
N THR A 345 -9.33 0.88 16.56
CA THR A 345 -9.30 0.85 18.03
C THR A 345 -9.04 2.19 18.69
N VAL A 346 -8.64 3.23 17.93
CA VAL A 346 -8.43 4.58 18.45
C VAL A 346 -9.71 5.16 19.05
N THR A 347 -9.59 5.85 20.18
CA THR A 347 -10.69 6.63 20.76
C THR A 347 -10.57 8.09 20.32
N PHE A 348 -11.55 8.60 19.59
CA PHE A 348 -11.64 10.01 19.21
C PHE A 348 -12.28 10.81 20.35
N ARG A 349 -11.69 11.96 20.69
CA ARG A 349 -12.16 12.90 21.69
C ARG A 349 -12.89 14.05 21.00
N THR A 350 -14.09 13.75 20.54
CA THR A 350 -14.94 14.68 19.76
C THR A 350 -15.31 15.94 20.52
N ASP A 351 -15.41 15.87 21.86
CA ASP A 351 -15.56 17.01 22.75
C ASP A 351 -14.39 18.00 22.63
N ARG A 352 -13.15 17.47 22.64
CA ARG A 352 -11.94 18.29 22.50
C ARG A 352 -11.81 18.88 21.11
N MET A 353 -12.16 18.10 20.07
CA MET A 353 -12.18 18.55 18.68
C MET A 353 -13.16 19.71 18.50
N ARG A 354 -14.39 19.57 19.01
CA ARG A 354 -15.42 20.62 18.96
C ARG A 354 -14.96 21.88 19.70
N ALA A 355 -14.48 21.75 20.92
CA ALA A 355 -14.01 22.89 21.70
C ALA A 355 -12.91 23.69 20.97
N LEU A 356 -12.01 23.02 20.26
CA LEU A 356 -10.99 23.71 19.46
C LEU A 356 -11.59 24.37 18.21
N ALA A 357 -12.55 23.73 17.54
CA ALA A 357 -13.25 24.33 16.39
C ALA A 357 -14.02 25.61 16.79
N GLU A 358 -14.58 25.66 18.00
CA GLU A 358 -15.32 26.80 18.55
C GLU A 358 -14.40 27.92 19.10
N SER A 359 -13.15 27.60 19.46
CA SER A 359 -12.23 28.53 20.12
C SER A 359 -11.60 29.59 19.22
N GLY A 360 -11.64 29.42 17.91
CA GLY A 360 -11.06 30.35 16.95
C GLY A 360 -12.12 30.75 15.92
N PHE A 361 -12.12 31.93 15.44
CA PHE A 361 -13.13 32.51 14.54
C PHE A 361 -13.35 31.72 13.23
N ALA A 362 -13.48 30.39 13.32
CA ALA A 362 -13.55 29.44 12.22
C ALA A 362 -14.78 29.68 11.31
N THR A 363 -15.81 30.34 11.84
CA THR A 363 -17.04 30.72 11.11
C THR A 363 -16.97 32.11 10.46
N ALA A 364 -15.82 32.77 10.51
CA ALA A 364 -15.67 34.12 9.91
C ALA A 364 -16.01 34.12 8.39
N THR A 365 -15.62 33.05 7.68
CA THR A 365 -15.96 32.92 6.25
C THR A 365 -17.48 32.82 6.04
N ASP A 366 -18.23 32.22 6.98
CA ASP A 366 -19.69 32.12 6.90
C ASP A 366 -20.35 33.50 7.05
N LEU A 367 -19.78 34.39 7.87
CA LEU A 367 -20.20 35.79 7.93
C LEU A 367 -19.98 36.50 6.61
N ALA A 368 -18.81 36.33 5.99
CA ALA A 368 -18.52 36.94 4.68
C ALA A 368 -19.48 36.42 3.60
N ASP A 369 -19.72 35.11 3.57
CA ASP A 369 -20.64 34.48 2.63
C ASP A 369 -22.09 34.96 2.85
N TRP A 370 -22.51 35.13 4.11
CA TRP A 370 -23.82 35.67 4.45
C TRP A 370 -23.99 37.11 3.95
N LEU A 371 -22.98 37.98 4.15
CA LEU A 371 -22.99 39.34 3.67
C LEU A 371 -23.07 39.42 2.13
N VAL A 372 -22.46 38.47 1.43
CA VAL A 372 -22.60 38.40 -0.04
C VAL A 372 -24.01 37.99 -0.43
N ARG A 373 -24.58 36.95 0.21
CA ARG A 373 -25.88 36.39 -0.17
C ARG A 373 -27.05 37.29 0.25
N GLU A 374 -27.04 37.75 1.50
CA GLU A 374 -28.14 38.51 2.08
C GLU A 374 -27.93 40.02 1.97
N GLY A 375 -26.67 40.48 2.08
CA GLY A 375 -26.31 41.87 1.98
C GLY A 375 -26.10 42.36 0.52
N GLY A 376 -25.95 41.42 -0.44
CA GLY A 376 -25.76 41.75 -1.86
C GLY A 376 -24.44 42.48 -2.18
N ILE A 377 -23.43 42.33 -1.33
CA ILE A 377 -22.14 43.05 -1.46
C ILE A 377 -21.06 42.16 -2.09
N PRO A 378 -20.07 42.79 -2.77
CA PRO A 378 -18.93 42.02 -3.30
C PRO A 378 -18.15 41.33 -2.19
N PHE A 379 -17.65 40.13 -2.48
CA PHE A 379 -16.91 39.32 -1.50
C PHE A 379 -15.73 40.07 -0.85
N ARG A 380 -14.99 40.85 -1.59
CA ARG A 380 -13.85 41.63 -1.05
C ARG A 380 -14.32 42.62 0.03
N GLU A 381 -15.46 43.29 -0.18
CA GLU A 381 -16.07 44.18 0.83
C GLU A 381 -16.55 43.39 2.05
N ALA A 382 -17.26 42.27 1.82
CA ALA A 382 -17.69 41.36 2.85
C ALA A 382 -16.52 40.88 3.71
N HIS A 383 -15.38 40.50 3.09
CA HIS A 383 -14.18 40.10 3.77
C HIS A 383 -13.62 41.19 4.70
N HIS A 384 -13.60 42.46 4.27
CA HIS A 384 -13.16 43.60 5.11
C HIS A 384 -14.13 43.85 6.28
N ILE A 385 -15.44 43.72 6.06
CA ILE A 385 -16.41 43.83 7.14
C ILE A 385 -16.23 42.73 8.14
N THR A 386 -16.09 41.48 7.68
CA THR A 386 -15.83 40.31 8.52
C THR A 386 -14.55 40.47 9.32
N GLY A 387 -13.47 40.99 8.74
CA GLY A 387 -12.21 41.26 9.46
C GLY A 387 -12.42 42.23 10.63
N ARG A 388 -13.25 43.28 10.47
CA ARG A 388 -13.61 44.17 11.58
C ARG A 388 -14.45 43.49 12.66
N ALA A 389 -15.37 42.58 12.26
CA ALA A 389 -16.17 41.81 13.21
C ALA A 389 -15.29 40.84 14.03
N VAL A 390 -14.35 40.17 13.39
CA VAL A 390 -13.36 39.32 14.08
C VAL A 390 -12.53 40.13 15.06
N ALA A 391 -11.99 41.29 14.67
CA ALA A 391 -11.23 42.16 15.55
C ALA A 391 -12.06 42.65 16.76
N ALA A 392 -13.34 42.97 16.57
CA ALA A 392 -14.25 43.37 17.65
C ALA A 392 -14.54 42.20 18.61
N ALA A 393 -14.75 40.99 18.09
CA ALA A 393 -14.97 39.78 18.86
C ALA A 393 -13.70 39.39 19.66
N GLU A 394 -12.51 39.48 19.05
CA GLU A 394 -11.22 39.27 19.73
C GLU A 394 -11.01 40.26 20.87
N GLN A 395 -11.31 41.54 20.64
CA GLN A 395 -11.21 42.59 21.66
C GLN A 395 -12.17 42.41 22.81
N ALA A 396 -13.38 41.89 22.51
CA ALA A 396 -14.39 41.57 23.52
C ALA A 396 -14.16 40.23 24.24
N GLY A 397 -13.25 39.39 23.74
CA GLY A 397 -12.95 38.05 24.27
C GLY A 397 -14.08 37.06 24.09
N VAL A 398 -14.92 37.19 23.05
CA VAL A 398 -16.09 36.34 22.77
C VAL A 398 -15.99 35.78 21.35
N PRO A 399 -16.58 34.60 21.04
CA PRO A 399 -16.73 34.10 19.71
C PRO A 399 -17.73 34.95 18.88
N LEU A 400 -17.70 34.81 17.55
CA LEU A 400 -18.51 35.64 16.63
C LEU A 400 -20.00 35.50 16.86
N ASP A 401 -20.48 34.33 17.22
CA ASP A 401 -21.89 34.05 17.49
C ASP A 401 -22.38 34.66 18.81
N GLN A 402 -21.48 35.13 19.65
CA GLN A 402 -21.80 35.82 20.94
C GLN A 402 -21.53 37.34 20.88
N LEU A 403 -21.02 37.86 19.72
CA LEU A 403 -20.82 39.28 19.59
C LEU A 403 -22.18 39.99 19.52
N PRO A 404 -22.45 41.06 20.37
CA PRO A 404 -23.75 41.73 20.40
C PRO A 404 -24.17 42.26 19.02
N LEU A 405 -25.47 42.15 18.69
CA LEU A 405 -25.99 42.61 17.39
C LEU A 405 -25.74 44.09 17.15
N ASP A 406 -25.82 44.93 18.17
CA ASP A 406 -25.52 46.36 18.06
C ASP A 406 -24.06 46.61 17.64
N THR A 407 -23.13 45.80 18.12
CA THR A 407 -21.72 45.86 17.71
C THR A 407 -21.56 45.45 16.21
N LEU A 408 -22.24 44.36 15.81
CA LEU A 408 -22.26 43.94 14.43
C LEU A 408 -22.86 44.99 13.49
N LYS A 409 -23.99 45.60 13.93
CA LYS A 409 -24.66 46.69 13.19
C LYS A 409 -23.81 47.97 13.08
N ALA A 410 -23.04 48.27 14.12
CA ALA A 410 -22.10 49.39 14.13
C ALA A 410 -20.95 49.20 13.12
N ILE A 411 -20.58 47.94 12.87
CA ILE A 411 -19.57 47.58 11.85
C ILE A 411 -20.15 47.71 10.45
N ASP A 412 -21.39 47.20 10.26
CA ASP A 412 -22.14 47.36 9.01
C ASP A 412 -23.64 47.26 9.26
N ALA A 413 -24.35 48.29 8.88
CA ALA A 413 -25.80 48.42 9.14
C ALA A 413 -26.68 47.40 8.39
N ARG A 414 -26.14 46.69 7.42
CA ARG A 414 -26.82 45.58 6.69
C ARG A 414 -26.91 44.31 7.51
N ILE A 415 -26.12 44.17 8.59
CA ILE A 415 -26.17 43.00 9.46
C ILE A 415 -27.39 43.05 10.34
N ASP A 416 -28.18 41.98 10.33
CA ASP A 416 -29.32 41.79 11.24
C ASP A 416 -29.20 40.46 12.03
N ASP A 417 -30.21 40.18 12.82
CA ASP A 417 -30.22 39.02 13.75
C ASP A 417 -30.17 37.66 13.04
N ARG A 418 -30.53 37.57 11.76
CA ARG A 418 -30.43 36.35 10.94
C ARG A 418 -28.99 35.86 10.79
N VAL A 419 -28.00 36.72 10.98
CA VAL A 419 -26.58 36.37 10.90
C VAL A 419 -26.19 35.28 11.88
N TYR A 420 -26.77 35.25 13.07
CA TYR A 420 -26.45 34.25 14.08
C TYR A 420 -26.79 32.82 13.66
N ALA A 421 -27.71 32.63 12.71
CA ALA A 421 -28.07 31.34 12.18
C ALA A 421 -26.91 30.68 11.38
N VAL A 422 -25.90 31.43 10.97
CA VAL A 422 -24.75 30.93 10.19
C VAL A 422 -23.44 30.92 10.97
N LEU A 423 -23.39 31.50 12.16
CA LEU A 423 -22.14 31.71 12.93
C LEU A 423 -21.77 30.54 13.87
N THR A 424 -22.59 29.51 13.99
CA THR A 424 -22.22 28.31 14.73
C THR A 424 -21.40 27.35 13.87
N VAL A 425 -20.53 26.55 14.51
CA VAL A 425 -19.74 25.53 13.80
C VAL A 425 -20.62 24.47 13.14
N ASP A 426 -21.77 24.15 13.75
CA ASP A 426 -22.74 23.20 13.17
C ASP A 426 -23.40 23.77 11.91
N ALA A 427 -23.80 25.03 11.92
CA ALA A 427 -24.33 25.70 10.75
C ALA A 427 -23.29 25.81 9.61
N SER A 428 -22.05 26.09 9.99
CA SER A 428 -20.93 26.15 9.03
C SER A 428 -20.77 24.82 8.31
N VAL A 429 -20.58 23.69 8.99
CA VAL A 429 -20.41 22.38 8.35
C VAL A 429 -21.66 21.99 7.56
N ALA A 430 -22.87 22.22 8.10
CA ALA A 430 -24.14 21.91 7.43
C ALA A 430 -24.34 22.67 6.11
N SER A 431 -23.74 23.85 5.99
CA SER A 431 -23.84 24.70 4.79
C SER A 431 -22.98 24.19 3.63
N ARG A 432 -21.97 23.37 3.87
CA ARG A 432 -20.98 22.92 2.86
C ARG A 432 -21.50 21.74 2.03
N ARG A 433 -22.56 21.97 1.26
CA ARG A 433 -23.34 20.96 0.52
C ARG A 433 -22.87 20.76 -0.95
N SER A 434 -21.82 21.44 -1.39
CA SER A 434 -21.23 21.18 -2.69
C SER A 434 -20.75 19.74 -2.79
N HIS A 435 -20.67 19.18 -3.99
CA HIS A 435 -20.17 17.83 -4.20
C HIS A 435 -18.78 17.65 -3.55
N GLY A 436 -18.63 16.65 -2.70
CA GLY A 436 -17.41 16.43 -1.92
C GLY A 436 -17.24 17.38 -0.71
N GLY A 437 -18.25 18.19 -0.35
CA GLY A 437 -18.23 19.05 0.83
C GLY A 437 -18.42 18.29 2.13
N THR A 438 -18.15 18.97 3.26
CA THR A 438 -18.15 18.36 4.61
C THR A 438 -19.54 18.26 5.25
N ALA A 439 -20.62 18.72 4.60
CA ALA A 439 -21.94 18.60 5.19
C ALA A 439 -22.27 17.14 5.54
N PRO A 440 -22.82 16.86 6.73
CA PRO A 440 -23.05 15.49 7.19
C PRO A 440 -23.85 14.61 6.23
N ASP A 441 -24.80 15.17 5.49
CA ASP A 441 -25.57 14.44 4.47
C ASP A 441 -24.69 14.04 3.25
N GLN A 442 -23.77 14.90 2.84
CA GLN A 442 -22.80 14.57 1.78
C GLN A 442 -21.81 13.50 2.23
N VAL A 443 -21.34 13.58 3.48
CA VAL A 443 -20.46 12.58 4.08
C VAL A 443 -21.15 11.22 4.15
N ARG A 444 -22.39 11.16 4.64
CA ARG A 444 -23.18 9.92 4.70
C ARG A 444 -23.45 9.33 3.31
N ALA A 445 -23.76 10.16 2.33
CA ALA A 445 -23.95 9.71 0.95
C ALA A 445 -22.66 9.08 0.40
N ARG A 446 -21.49 9.71 0.62
CA ARG A 446 -20.20 9.14 0.18
C ARG A 446 -19.84 7.86 0.92
N ILE A 447 -20.13 7.76 2.22
CA ILE A 447 -19.97 6.54 3.01
C ILE A 447 -20.83 5.39 2.44
N ALA A 448 -22.09 5.68 2.06
CA ALA A 448 -22.97 4.66 1.46
C ALA A 448 -22.38 4.13 0.14
N GLN A 449 -21.92 5.01 -0.74
CA GLN A 449 -21.25 4.62 -1.98
C GLN A 449 -19.96 3.81 -1.71
N ALA A 450 -19.16 4.21 -0.72
CA ALA A 450 -17.94 3.50 -0.36
C ALA A 450 -18.22 2.06 0.12
N LYS A 451 -19.31 1.84 0.84
CA LYS A 451 -19.74 0.49 1.24
C LYS A 451 -20.13 -0.36 0.04
N GLU A 452 -20.82 0.20 -0.93
CA GLU A 452 -21.17 -0.49 -2.17
C GLU A 452 -19.90 -0.85 -2.99
N GLU A 453 -18.92 0.06 -3.05
CA GLU A 453 -17.63 -0.15 -3.72
C GLU A 453 -16.77 -1.26 -3.05
N LEU A 454 -16.97 -1.49 -1.76
CA LEU A 454 -16.21 -2.48 -0.98
C LEU A 454 -16.87 -3.88 -0.91
N GLY A 455 -18.12 -4.00 -1.28
CA GLY A 455 -18.91 -5.25 -1.30
C GLY A 455 -19.52 -5.55 0.05
#